data_ded5a88c020c0b622c27fbda92b55872
#
_entry.id   ded5a88c020c0b622c27fbda92b55872
#
_cell.length_a   1.000
_cell.length_b   1.000
_cell.length_c   1.000
_cell.angle_alpha   90.00
_cell.angle_beta   90.00
_cell.angle_gamma   90.00
#
_symmetry.space_group_name_H-M   'P 1'
#
loop_
_entity.id
_entity.type
_entity.pdbx_description
1 polymer ?
#
loop_
_entity_poly.entity_id
_entity_poly.type
_entity_poly.pdbx_seq_one_letter_code
_entity_poly.pdbx_strand_id
1 'polypeptide(L)'
;MTTSIAPWLRGLASPRRSPVPAPGGRRAAALLLRLGCVGLLAWIGAVHLHLWLEGYRQIPTDGPLFLLDAVTGLALAALLLVWAAPLAGLIAAGYTASTLGALLISLSVGLFGFRESISASFVTQSLAIETITVFALLGWTALTAAISRAGRPAGPPPLPAPQLSRGRYHRPAPISPSGRGRKRT
;
A
#
# COMPACT_ATOMS: atom_id res chain seq x y z
N MET A 1 24.77 -3.33 -8.79
CA MET A 1 23.48 -2.93 -9.40
C MET A 1 22.50 -2.64 -8.26
N THR A 2 22.36 -1.37 -7.87
CA THR A 2 21.40 -0.95 -6.85
C THR A 2 20.03 -0.81 -7.52
N THR A 3 19.14 -1.77 -7.27
CA THR A 3 17.75 -1.73 -7.71
C THR A 3 17.07 -0.52 -7.05
N SER A 4 16.87 0.53 -7.84
CA SER A 4 16.13 1.72 -7.40
C SER A 4 14.67 1.32 -7.19
N ILE A 5 14.28 1.14 -5.92
CA ILE A 5 12.88 0.92 -5.55
C ILE A 5 12.08 2.13 -6.02
N ALA A 6 11.07 1.90 -6.85
CA ALA A 6 10.26 2.95 -7.43
C ALA A 6 9.73 3.92 -6.35
N PRO A 7 9.78 5.25 -6.58
CA PRO A 7 9.45 6.25 -5.56
C PRO A 7 8.06 6.11 -4.93
N TRP A 8 7.10 5.57 -5.68
CA TRP A 8 5.75 5.32 -5.20
C TRP A 8 5.66 4.20 -4.17
N LEU A 9 6.50 3.15 -4.27
CA LEU A 9 6.57 2.06 -3.28
C LEU A 9 7.08 2.57 -1.92
N ARG A 10 8.05 3.48 -1.91
CA ARG A 10 8.53 4.12 -0.68
C ARG A 10 7.42 4.85 0.06
N GLY A 11 6.47 5.43 -0.67
CA GLY A 11 5.31 6.11 -0.10
C GLY A 11 4.34 5.18 0.63
N LEU A 12 4.23 3.92 0.23
CA LEU A 12 3.36 2.93 0.86
C LEU A 12 3.99 2.29 2.11
N ALA A 13 5.32 2.19 2.13
CA ALA A 13 6.07 1.52 3.19
C ALA A 13 6.31 2.39 4.45
N SER A 14 6.18 3.72 4.33
CA SER A 14 6.45 4.62 5.45
C SER A 14 5.21 4.87 6.32
N PRO A 15 5.24 4.64 7.63
CA PRO A 15 4.23 5.14 8.56
C PRO A 15 4.40 6.66 8.66
N ARG A 16 3.63 7.42 7.86
CA ARG A 16 3.77 8.88 7.77
C ARG A 16 3.09 9.56 8.94
N ARG A 17 3.85 10.28 9.74
CA ARG A 17 3.30 11.28 10.67
C ARG A 17 2.84 12.48 9.84
N SER A 18 1.54 12.65 9.69
CA SER A 18 0.97 13.83 9.02
C SER A 18 1.13 15.05 9.92
N PRO A 19 1.72 16.16 9.42
CA PRO A 19 1.86 17.40 10.20
C PRO A 19 0.52 18.09 10.51
N VAL A 20 -0.51 17.86 9.67
CA VAL A 20 -1.85 18.42 9.87
C VAL A 20 -2.74 17.38 10.55
N PRO A 21 -3.35 17.68 11.71
CA PRO A 21 -4.26 16.75 12.36
C PRO A 21 -5.45 16.47 11.46
N ALA A 22 -5.63 15.21 11.06
CA ALA A 22 -6.91 14.80 10.49
C ALA A 22 -8.01 15.06 11.52
N PRO A 23 -9.24 15.44 11.12
CA PRO A 23 -10.36 15.55 12.03
C PRO A 23 -10.41 14.31 12.92
N GLY A 24 -10.54 14.49 14.24
CA GLY A 24 -10.42 13.41 15.22
C GLY A 24 -11.25 12.17 14.87
N GLY A 25 -12.43 12.35 14.28
CA GLY A 25 -13.29 11.27 13.82
C GLY A 25 -12.67 10.36 12.74
N ARG A 26 -11.91 10.90 11.79
CA ARG A 26 -11.27 10.06 10.73
C ARG A 26 -10.16 9.18 11.29
N ARG A 27 -9.41 9.66 12.28
CA ARG A 27 -8.37 8.86 12.94
C ARG A 27 -8.98 7.76 13.79
N ALA A 28 -10.04 8.07 14.54
CA ALA A 28 -10.77 7.08 15.31
C ALA A 28 -11.36 6.00 14.40
N ALA A 29 -12.01 6.38 13.29
CA ALA A 29 -12.54 5.43 12.31
C ALA A 29 -11.44 4.53 11.71
N ALA A 30 -10.28 5.10 11.35
CA ALA A 30 -9.16 4.34 10.84
C ALA A 30 -8.60 3.34 11.88
N LEU A 31 -8.56 3.73 13.15
CA LEU A 31 -8.13 2.85 14.24
C LEU A 31 -9.13 1.71 14.46
N LEU A 32 -10.43 2.02 14.55
CA LEU A 32 -11.47 1.00 14.74
C LEU A 32 -11.50 0.01 13.59
N LEU A 33 -11.42 0.50 12.35
CA LEU A 33 -11.38 -0.35 11.17
C LEU A 33 -10.11 -1.23 11.16
N ARG A 34 -8.95 -0.68 11.56
CA ARG A 34 -7.71 -1.46 11.72
C ARG A 34 -7.88 -2.59 12.74
N LEU A 35 -8.42 -2.28 13.92
CA LEU A 35 -8.63 -3.29 14.96
C LEU A 35 -9.63 -4.36 14.48
N GLY A 36 -10.66 -3.98 13.74
CA GLY A 36 -11.56 -4.93 13.08
C GLY A 36 -10.83 -5.84 12.10
N CYS A 37 -9.96 -5.28 11.24
CA CYS A 37 -9.14 -6.08 10.31
C CYS A 37 -8.19 -7.03 11.05
N VAL A 38 -7.57 -6.59 12.15
CA VAL A 38 -6.72 -7.44 13.00
C VAL A 38 -7.52 -8.63 13.56
N GLY A 39 -8.72 -8.34 14.09
CA GLY A 39 -9.61 -9.39 14.62
C GLY A 39 -10.04 -10.40 13.55
N LEU A 40 -10.39 -9.92 12.35
CA LEU A 40 -10.76 -10.77 11.22
C LEU A 40 -9.61 -11.67 10.75
N LEU A 41 -8.40 -11.11 10.60
CA LEU A 41 -7.20 -11.89 10.22
C LEU A 41 -6.84 -12.93 11.29
N ALA A 42 -6.93 -12.56 12.57
CA ALA A 42 -6.69 -13.49 13.66
C ALA A 42 -7.73 -14.60 13.66
N TRP A 43 -8.98 -14.30 13.37
CA TRP A 43 -10.05 -15.29 13.23
C TRP A 43 -9.79 -16.25 12.07
N ILE A 44 -9.41 -15.74 10.89
CA ILE A 44 -9.04 -16.57 9.73
C ILE A 44 -7.91 -17.53 10.12
N GLY A 45 -6.84 -17.02 10.73
CA GLY A 45 -5.72 -17.84 11.18
C GLY A 45 -6.14 -18.90 12.21
N ALA A 46 -7.03 -18.55 13.15
CA ALA A 46 -7.54 -19.48 14.16
C ALA A 46 -8.40 -20.59 13.54
N VAL A 47 -9.26 -20.28 12.58
CA VAL A 47 -10.08 -21.29 11.86
C VAL A 47 -9.18 -22.25 11.09
N HIS A 48 -8.17 -21.77 10.35
CA HIS A 48 -7.24 -22.65 9.64
C HIS A 48 -6.43 -23.53 10.57
N LEU A 49 -5.98 -22.98 11.73
CA LEU A 49 -5.31 -23.79 12.75
C LEU A 49 -6.23 -24.87 13.35
N HIS A 50 -7.48 -24.50 13.63
CA HIS A 50 -8.48 -25.43 14.16
C HIS A 50 -8.74 -26.59 13.19
N LEU A 51 -9.02 -26.29 11.92
CA LEU A 51 -9.24 -27.30 10.89
C LEU A 51 -8.00 -28.19 10.69
N TRP A 52 -6.79 -27.60 10.71
CA TRP A 52 -5.56 -28.37 10.66
C TRP A 52 -5.46 -29.39 11.80
N LEU A 53 -5.81 -28.97 13.01
CA LEU A 53 -5.80 -29.85 14.19
C LEU A 53 -6.89 -30.95 14.11
N GLU A 54 -8.05 -30.65 13.54
CA GLU A 54 -9.20 -31.58 13.46
C GLU A 54 -9.06 -32.66 12.39
N GLY A 55 -8.06 -32.59 11.50
CA GLY A 55 -7.83 -33.68 10.56
C GLY A 55 -7.15 -33.29 9.25
N TYR A 56 -7.23 -32.06 8.80
CA TYR A 56 -6.63 -31.64 7.52
C TYR A 56 -5.12 -31.83 7.48
N ARG A 57 -4.43 -31.87 8.63
CA ARG A 57 -2.98 -32.19 8.73
C ARG A 57 -2.60 -33.55 8.12
N GLN A 58 -3.57 -34.47 7.96
CA GLN A 58 -3.33 -35.80 7.38
C GLN A 58 -3.42 -35.80 5.84
N ILE A 59 -3.91 -34.71 5.23
CA ILE A 59 -4.02 -34.58 3.78
C ILE A 59 -2.66 -34.09 3.28
N PRO A 60 -1.98 -34.82 2.37
CA PRO A 60 -0.55 -34.58 2.07
C PRO A 60 -0.21 -33.17 1.60
N THR A 61 -1.08 -32.52 0.81
CA THR A 61 -0.85 -31.18 0.27
C THR A 61 -1.57 -30.12 1.06
N ASP A 62 -2.84 -30.36 1.42
CA ASP A 62 -3.68 -29.37 2.07
C ASP A 62 -3.25 -29.13 3.52
N GLY A 63 -2.79 -30.16 4.25
CA GLY A 63 -2.34 -30.02 5.63
C GLY A 63 -1.25 -28.96 5.82
N PRO A 64 -0.13 -29.00 5.11
CA PRO A 64 0.88 -27.95 5.15
C PRO A 64 0.35 -26.57 4.75
N LEU A 65 -0.58 -26.47 3.78
CA LEU A 65 -1.19 -25.21 3.36
C LEU A 65 -2.07 -24.62 4.45
N PHE A 66 -2.91 -25.42 5.12
CA PHE A 66 -3.73 -24.97 6.26
C PHE A 66 -2.88 -24.41 7.40
N LEU A 67 -1.74 -25.07 7.70
CA LEU A 67 -0.82 -24.58 8.72
C LEU A 67 -0.14 -23.28 8.26
N LEU A 68 0.26 -23.19 6.99
CA LEU A 68 0.83 -21.97 6.43
C LEU A 68 -0.16 -20.81 6.50
N ASP A 69 -1.43 -21.06 6.15
CA ASP A 69 -2.49 -20.05 6.22
C ASP A 69 -2.76 -19.61 7.68
N ALA A 70 -2.76 -20.55 8.63
CA ALA A 70 -2.89 -20.23 10.05
C ALA A 70 -1.77 -19.28 10.52
N VAL A 71 -0.52 -19.66 10.25
CA VAL A 71 0.67 -18.87 10.65
C VAL A 71 0.68 -17.51 9.95
N THR A 72 0.40 -17.47 8.65
CA THR A 72 0.41 -16.23 7.87
C THR A 72 -0.70 -15.29 8.31
N GLY A 73 -1.92 -15.78 8.53
CA GLY A 73 -3.04 -14.97 9.02
C GLY A 73 -2.74 -14.34 10.38
N LEU A 74 -2.21 -15.12 11.33
CA LEU A 74 -1.81 -14.62 12.65
C LEU A 74 -0.64 -13.63 12.58
N ALA A 75 0.36 -13.91 11.74
CA ALA A 75 1.50 -13.01 11.54
C ALA A 75 1.07 -11.67 10.92
N LEU A 76 0.15 -11.69 9.94
CA LEU A 76 -0.39 -10.48 9.34
C LEU A 76 -1.28 -9.70 10.31
N ALA A 77 -2.03 -10.37 11.18
CA ALA A 77 -2.77 -9.72 12.26
C ALA A 77 -1.81 -8.98 13.21
N ALA A 78 -0.74 -9.65 13.65
CA ALA A 78 0.29 -9.05 14.49
C ALA A 78 1.03 -7.90 13.77
N LEU A 79 1.39 -8.10 12.51
CA LEU A 79 2.02 -7.06 11.68
C LEU A 79 1.12 -5.83 11.57
N LEU A 80 -0.17 -6.03 11.27
CA LEU A 80 -1.12 -4.94 11.16
C LEU A 80 -1.33 -4.23 12.51
N LEU A 81 -1.20 -4.93 13.62
CA LEU A 81 -1.28 -4.37 14.97
C LEU A 81 -0.11 -3.45 15.30
N VAL A 82 1.10 -3.76 14.84
CA VAL A 82 2.30 -2.97 15.15
C VAL A 82 2.65 -1.96 14.05
N TRP A 83 2.31 -2.25 12.80
CA TRP A 83 2.70 -1.44 11.65
C TRP A 83 1.49 -0.93 10.84
N ALA A 84 1.10 0.32 11.11
CA ALA A 84 -0.05 0.98 10.50
C ALA A 84 0.25 1.59 9.11
N ALA A 85 0.94 0.87 8.23
CA ALA A 85 1.23 1.33 6.88
C ALA A 85 0.22 0.78 5.86
N PRO A 86 -0.20 1.58 4.85
CA PRO A 86 -1.08 1.10 3.79
C PRO A 86 -0.57 -0.14 3.07
N LEU A 87 0.75 -0.31 2.96
CA LEU A 87 1.36 -1.49 2.36
C LEU A 87 1.04 -2.78 3.13
N ALA A 88 1.03 -2.74 4.47
CA ALA A 88 0.66 -3.89 5.28
C ALA A 88 -0.78 -4.32 5.01
N GLY A 89 -1.69 -3.36 4.83
CA GLY A 89 -3.08 -3.64 4.45
C GLY A 89 -3.21 -4.25 3.06
N LEU A 90 -2.43 -3.80 2.08
CA LEU A 90 -2.43 -4.40 0.74
C LEU A 90 -1.88 -5.83 0.75
N ILE A 91 -0.82 -6.09 1.49
CA ILE A 91 -0.26 -7.45 1.63
C ILE A 91 -1.30 -8.37 2.27
N ALA A 92 -1.93 -7.92 3.36
CA ALA A 92 -2.97 -8.70 4.03
C ALA A 92 -4.22 -8.92 3.15
N ALA A 93 -4.64 -7.91 2.37
CA ALA A 93 -5.74 -8.06 1.42
C ALA A 93 -5.41 -9.04 0.30
N GLY A 94 -4.18 -9.00 -0.24
CA GLY A 94 -3.70 -9.96 -1.25
C GLY A 94 -3.66 -11.39 -0.71
N TYR A 95 -3.16 -11.59 0.50
CA TYR A 95 -3.19 -12.86 1.18
C TYR A 95 -4.64 -13.39 1.32
N THR A 96 -5.54 -12.61 1.93
CA THR A 96 -6.94 -13.02 2.14
C THR A 96 -7.67 -13.28 0.81
N ALA A 97 -7.39 -12.47 -0.23
CA ALA A 97 -7.96 -12.73 -1.55
C ALA A 97 -7.44 -14.03 -2.18
N SER A 98 -6.19 -14.42 -1.91
CA SER A 98 -5.64 -15.69 -2.39
C SER A 98 -6.23 -16.89 -1.69
N THR A 99 -6.47 -16.84 -0.36
CA THR A 99 -7.13 -17.90 0.39
C THR A 99 -8.58 -18.07 -0.05
N LEU A 100 -9.32 -16.97 -0.19
CA LEU A 100 -10.68 -16.97 -0.74
C LEU A 100 -10.71 -17.57 -2.16
N GLY A 101 -9.77 -17.19 -3.01
CA GLY A 101 -9.64 -17.76 -4.36
C GLY A 101 -9.37 -19.26 -4.34
N ALA A 102 -8.47 -19.72 -3.48
CA ALA A 102 -8.18 -21.14 -3.31
C ALA A 102 -9.41 -21.93 -2.85
N LEU A 103 -10.18 -21.40 -1.88
CA LEU A 103 -11.43 -22.00 -1.41
C LEU A 103 -12.48 -22.09 -2.54
N LEU A 104 -12.64 -21.02 -3.33
CA LEU A 104 -13.59 -21.02 -4.46
C LEU A 104 -13.18 -22.03 -5.54
N ILE A 105 -11.88 -22.18 -5.82
CA ILE A 105 -11.36 -23.20 -6.75
C ILE A 105 -11.62 -24.60 -6.18
N SER A 106 -11.34 -24.83 -4.90
CA SER A 106 -11.56 -26.11 -4.24
C SER A 106 -13.04 -26.53 -4.28
N LEU A 107 -13.96 -25.59 -4.08
CA LEU A 107 -15.40 -25.84 -4.17
C LEU A 107 -15.88 -26.13 -5.60
N SER A 108 -15.27 -25.52 -6.62
CA SER A 108 -15.73 -25.64 -8.00
C SER A 108 -15.15 -26.84 -8.74
N VAL A 109 -13.84 -26.90 -8.88
CA VAL A 109 -13.12 -27.91 -9.67
C VAL A 109 -12.22 -28.80 -8.82
N GLY A 110 -12.00 -28.45 -7.55
CA GLY A 110 -11.05 -29.10 -6.67
C GLY A 110 -9.66 -28.46 -6.75
N LEU A 111 -8.88 -28.63 -5.68
CA LEU A 111 -7.52 -28.13 -5.56
C LEU A 111 -6.61 -29.29 -5.13
N PHE A 112 -5.50 -29.51 -5.81
CA PHE A 112 -4.54 -30.60 -5.53
C PHE A 112 -5.15 -32.01 -5.37
N GLY A 113 -6.26 -32.29 -6.07
CA GLY A 113 -6.97 -33.55 -5.99
C GLY A 113 -8.00 -33.65 -4.84
N PHE A 114 -8.10 -32.62 -4.01
CA PHE A 114 -9.10 -32.47 -2.98
C PHE A 114 -10.22 -31.51 -3.42
N ARG A 115 -11.46 -31.89 -3.21
CA ARG A 115 -12.62 -31.04 -3.50
C ARG A 115 -13.40 -30.80 -2.22
N GLU A 116 -13.50 -29.52 -1.85
CA GLU A 116 -14.24 -29.10 -0.67
C GLU A 116 -15.75 -29.15 -0.92
N SER A 117 -16.51 -29.34 0.14
CA SER A 117 -17.98 -29.30 0.10
C SER A 117 -18.51 -28.05 0.77
N ILE A 118 -19.50 -27.41 0.15
CA ILE A 118 -20.15 -26.23 0.75
C ILE A 118 -20.83 -26.55 2.10
N SER A 119 -21.17 -27.82 2.34
CA SER A 119 -21.74 -28.30 3.60
C SER A 119 -20.68 -28.67 4.65
N ALA A 120 -19.38 -28.62 4.31
CA ALA A 120 -18.34 -28.89 5.27
C ALA A 120 -18.26 -27.77 6.33
N SER A 121 -17.78 -28.14 7.50
CA SER A 121 -17.66 -27.25 8.64
C SER A 121 -16.83 -26.01 8.28
N PHE A 122 -17.30 -24.84 8.69
CA PHE A 122 -16.66 -23.54 8.50
C PHE A 122 -16.56 -23.02 7.06
N VAL A 123 -16.90 -23.77 6.01
CA VAL A 123 -16.78 -23.30 4.60
C VAL A 123 -17.60 -22.04 4.35
N THR A 124 -18.89 -22.05 4.68
CA THR A 124 -19.75 -20.86 4.52
C THR A 124 -19.27 -19.69 5.35
N GLN A 125 -18.78 -19.96 6.56
CA GLN A 125 -18.23 -18.95 7.45
C GLN A 125 -16.93 -18.37 6.89
N SER A 126 -16.02 -19.19 6.37
CA SER A 126 -14.77 -18.75 5.73
C SER A 126 -15.06 -17.87 4.52
N LEU A 127 -15.98 -18.26 3.62
CA LEU A 127 -16.39 -17.44 2.48
C LEU A 127 -16.87 -16.06 2.92
N ALA A 128 -17.71 -15.98 3.95
CA ALA A 128 -18.24 -14.70 4.43
C ALA A 128 -17.11 -13.84 5.07
N ILE A 129 -16.33 -14.44 5.99
CA ILE A 129 -15.30 -13.71 6.74
C ILE A 129 -14.17 -13.26 5.81
N GLU A 130 -13.68 -14.11 4.92
CA GLU A 130 -12.62 -13.73 3.98
C GLU A 130 -13.07 -12.62 3.03
N THR A 131 -14.31 -12.71 2.52
CA THR A 131 -14.88 -11.64 1.70
C THR A 131 -14.95 -10.32 2.46
N ILE A 132 -15.50 -10.31 3.68
CA ILE A 132 -15.58 -9.12 4.52
C ILE A 132 -14.18 -8.58 4.81
N THR A 133 -13.21 -9.46 5.09
CA THR A 133 -11.83 -9.09 5.42
C THR A 133 -11.14 -8.40 4.26
N VAL A 134 -11.29 -8.90 3.02
CA VAL A 134 -10.74 -8.25 1.82
C VAL A 134 -11.25 -6.82 1.70
N PHE A 135 -12.57 -6.62 1.76
CA PHE A 135 -13.17 -5.28 1.65
C PHE A 135 -12.77 -4.36 2.81
N ALA A 136 -12.73 -4.87 4.03
CA ALA A 136 -12.31 -4.11 5.22
C ALA A 136 -10.85 -3.65 5.10
N LEU A 137 -9.93 -4.54 4.66
CA LEU A 137 -8.52 -4.22 4.45
C LEU A 137 -8.31 -3.20 3.34
N LEU A 138 -9.01 -3.33 2.21
CA LEU A 138 -8.98 -2.36 1.13
C LEU A 138 -9.53 -0.99 1.58
N GLY A 139 -10.64 -0.99 2.31
CA GLY A 139 -11.25 0.22 2.88
C GLY A 139 -10.31 0.92 3.87
N TRP A 140 -9.69 0.17 4.78
CA TRP A 140 -8.70 0.70 5.71
C TRP A 140 -7.47 1.26 4.99
N THR A 141 -6.98 0.55 3.99
CA THR A 141 -5.85 0.99 3.17
C THR A 141 -6.15 2.29 2.43
N ALA A 142 -7.33 2.38 1.82
CA ALA A 142 -7.79 3.59 1.12
C ALA A 142 -7.93 4.78 2.09
N LEU A 143 -8.55 4.55 3.26
CA LEU A 143 -8.73 5.58 4.28
C LEU A 143 -7.40 6.11 4.81
N THR A 144 -6.47 5.23 5.15
CA THR A 144 -5.14 5.63 5.64
C THR A 144 -4.31 6.33 4.58
N ALA A 145 -4.39 5.89 3.32
CA ALA A 145 -3.76 6.57 2.20
C ALA A 145 -4.36 7.97 1.96
N ALA A 146 -5.68 8.13 2.07
CA ALA A 146 -6.36 9.43 1.96
C ALA A 146 -5.95 10.40 3.07
N ILE A 147 -5.91 9.93 4.32
CA ILE A 147 -5.43 10.71 5.48
C ILE A 147 -3.99 11.16 5.26
N SER A 148 -3.13 10.27 4.75
CA SER A 148 -1.72 10.58 4.49
C SER A 148 -1.53 11.60 3.36
N ARG A 149 -2.39 11.60 2.35
CA ARG A 149 -2.35 12.59 1.26
C ARG A 149 -2.82 13.97 1.74
N ALA A 150 -3.90 14.02 2.51
CA ALA A 150 -4.44 15.26 3.04
C ALA A 150 -3.47 15.99 3.99
N GLY A 151 -2.58 15.25 4.66
CA GLY A 151 -1.57 15.83 5.55
C GLY A 151 -0.26 16.26 4.86
N ARG A 152 -0.15 16.17 3.52
CA ARG A 152 1.02 16.69 2.82
C ARG A 152 0.91 18.21 2.70
N PRO A 153 1.91 18.98 3.17
CA PRO A 153 1.96 20.41 2.87
C PRO A 153 2.02 20.58 1.35
N ALA A 154 1.32 21.59 0.84
CA ALA A 154 1.53 22.04 -0.54
C ALA A 154 3.03 22.26 -0.71
N GLY A 155 3.61 21.71 -1.79
CA GLY A 155 5.01 21.93 -2.08
C GLY A 155 5.32 23.43 -2.10
N PRO A 156 6.58 23.84 -1.90
CA PRO A 156 6.95 25.25 -2.02
C PRO A 156 6.43 25.77 -3.36
N PRO A 157 5.95 27.03 -3.41
CA PRO A 157 5.50 27.62 -4.65
C PRO A 157 6.61 27.50 -5.68
N PRO A 158 6.30 27.30 -6.97
CA PRO A 158 7.29 27.28 -8.03
C PRO A 158 8.18 28.50 -7.87
N LEU A 159 9.50 28.29 -7.88
CA LEU A 159 10.44 29.42 -7.89
C LEU A 159 10.01 30.36 -9.01
N PRO A 160 9.93 31.69 -8.76
CA PRO A 160 9.66 32.64 -9.82
C PRO A 160 10.66 32.38 -10.95
N ALA A 161 10.13 32.23 -12.16
CA ALA A 161 10.97 32.04 -13.34
C ALA A 161 12.12 33.03 -13.27
N PRO A 162 13.37 32.64 -13.56
CA PRO A 162 14.48 33.55 -13.58
C PRO A 162 14.06 34.74 -14.44
N GLN A 163 13.88 35.92 -13.85
CA GLN A 163 13.71 37.12 -14.61
C GLN A 163 15.04 37.31 -15.34
N LEU A 164 15.09 36.77 -16.55
CA LEU A 164 16.12 37.17 -17.47
C LEU A 164 16.01 38.70 -17.54
N SER A 165 16.77 39.37 -16.68
CA SER A 165 16.95 40.80 -16.81
C SER A 165 17.34 41.01 -18.28
N ARG A 166 16.44 41.59 -19.05
CA ARG A 166 16.80 42.16 -20.37
C ARG A 166 17.90 43.15 -20.07
N GLY A 167 19.12 42.63 -19.91
CA GLY A 167 20.30 43.44 -19.89
C GLY A 167 20.20 44.34 -21.10
N ARG A 168 20.02 45.64 -20.86
CA ARG A 168 20.20 46.64 -21.91
C ARG A 168 21.57 46.35 -22.47
N TYR A 169 21.61 45.70 -23.62
CA TYR A 169 22.83 45.68 -24.41
C TYR A 169 23.19 47.13 -24.60
N HIS A 170 24.17 47.63 -23.83
CA HIS A 170 24.86 48.87 -24.14
C HIS A 170 25.47 48.65 -25.51
N ARG A 171 24.81 49.20 -26.54
CA ARG A 171 25.35 49.29 -27.87
C ARG A 171 26.66 50.11 -27.75
N PRO A 172 27.83 49.55 -28.05
CA PRO A 172 29.05 50.31 -28.01
C PRO A 172 28.88 51.49 -28.95
N ALA A 173 29.30 52.71 -28.50
CA ALA A 173 29.25 53.92 -29.31
C ALA A 173 30.05 53.69 -30.58
N PRO A 174 29.60 54.24 -31.75
CA PRO A 174 30.33 54.12 -32.99
C PRO A 174 31.67 54.87 -32.85
N ILE A 175 32.76 54.18 -33.17
CA ILE A 175 34.12 54.68 -33.18
C ILE A 175 34.19 55.75 -34.30
N SER A 176 34.32 57.02 -33.95
CA SER A 176 34.58 58.06 -34.88
C SER A 176 35.94 57.85 -35.52
N PRO A 177 36.07 57.87 -36.87
CA PRO A 177 37.37 57.82 -37.53
C PRO A 177 38.11 59.12 -37.29
N SER A 178 39.22 59.08 -36.54
CA SER A 178 40.10 60.19 -36.31
C SER A 178 40.73 60.65 -37.64
N GLY A 179 40.61 61.95 -37.92
CA GLY A 179 41.04 62.62 -39.13
C GLY A 179 42.49 62.40 -39.47
N ARG A 180 42.74 62.06 -40.72
CA ARG A 180 44.07 62.03 -41.33
C ARG A 180 44.64 63.42 -41.30
N GLY A 181 45.81 63.61 -40.67
CA GLY A 181 46.63 64.78 -40.71
C GLY A 181 47.10 65.11 -42.15
N ARG A 182 46.75 66.26 -42.55
CA ARG A 182 47.23 66.88 -43.83
C ARG A 182 48.63 67.37 -43.59
N LYS A 183 49.66 66.70 -44.17
CA LYS A 183 50.99 67.30 -44.29
C LYS A 183 50.95 68.36 -45.36
N ARG A 184 51.36 69.55 -44.99
CA ARG A 184 51.75 70.61 -45.94
C ARG A 184 53.26 70.59 -46.13
N THR A 185 53.69 70.51 -47.35
CA THR A 185 55.03 70.90 -47.85
C THR A 185 55.08 72.39 -48.09
#